data_7ac7ba363340b7b323c3353017ae0a3b
#
_entry.id   7ac7ba363340b7b323c3353017ae0a3b
#
_cell.length_a   1.000
_cell.length_b   1.000
_cell.length_c   1.000
_cell.angle_alpha   90.00
_cell.angle_beta   90.00
_cell.angle_gamma   90.00
#
_symmetry.space_group_name_H-M   'P 1'
#
loop_
_entity.id
_entity.type
_entity.pdbx_description
1 polymer ?
#
loop_
_entity_poly.entity_id
_entity_poly.type
_entity_poly.pdbx_seq_one_letter_code
_entity_poly.pdbx_strand_id
1 'polypeptide(L)'
;MQRTYKTGTYAARQSQPMNAEHLPAEPADTEPVHTGPVPTEPPVRFDTKIAVLLREDLETWQRLNVTAFLVSGLGPSVPEVVGEPYADADGVGYLPMFRQPVLVFEGTKETLTAAHGKAVSRALPRALFTSDLFTTGNDRDNRAAVRAVPTAELDLVGLAVYGPRNAVDKVVKGARMHP
;
A
#
# COMPACT_ATOMS: atom_id res chain seq x y z
N MET A 1 1.42 22.82 -29.83
CA MET A 1 0.19 22.07 -30.09
C MET A 1 -0.54 21.90 -28.78
N GLN A 2 -1.52 22.76 -28.47
CA GLN A 2 -2.23 22.79 -27.17
C GLN A 2 -3.33 21.72 -27.20
N ARG A 3 -3.31 20.80 -26.22
CA ARG A 3 -4.41 19.85 -26.00
C ARG A 3 -5.43 20.48 -25.05
N THR A 4 -6.58 20.75 -25.55
CA THR A 4 -7.76 21.20 -24.80
C THR A 4 -8.37 19.99 -24.06
N TYR A 5 -8.47 20.07 -22.73
CA TYR A 5 -9.23 19.12 -21.93
C TYR A 5 -10.72 19.51 -21.97
N LYS A 6 -11.58 18.57 -22.39
CA LYS A 6 -13.03 18.71 -22.26
C LYS A 6 -13.44 18.48 -20.80
N THR A 7 -13.96 19.51 -20.16
CA THR A 7 -14.63 19.44 -18.85
C THR A 7 -15.99 18.78 -19.01
N GLY A 8 -16.14 17.58 -18.48
CA GLY A 8 -17.44 16.92 -18.33
C GLY A 8 -18.23 17.54 -17.17
N THR A 9 -19.40 18.07 -17.45
CA THR A 9 -20.31 18.67 -16.47
C THR A 9 -20.99 17.55 -15.67
N TYR A 10 -20.68 17.42 -14.38
CA TYR A 10 -21.45 16.60 -13.45
C TYR A 10 -22.71 17.36 -13.03
N ALA A 11 -23.87 16.80 -13.34
CA ALA A 11 -25.15 17.32 -12.89
C ALA A 11 -25.30 17.10 -11.37
N ALA A 12 -25.44 18.21 -10.64
CA ALA A 12 -25.71 18.19 -9.19
C ALA A 12 -27.12 17.66 -8.95
N ARG A 13 -27.23 16.56 -8.21
CA ARG A 13 -28.51 16.09 -7.62
C ARG A 13 -28.85 17.00 -6.43
N GLN A 14 -29.99 17.68 -6.53
CA GLN A 14 -30.53 18.51 -5.45
C GLN A 14 -30.96 17.60 -4.28
N SER A 15 -30.34 17.81 -3.13
CA SER A 15 -30.73 17.22 -1.84
C SER A 15 -31.86 18.06 -1.25
N GLN A 16 -32.97 17.44 -0.89
CA GLN A 16 -34.07 18.10 -0.15
C GLN A 16 -33.63 18.32 1.31
N PRO A 17 -34.03 19.42 1.96
CA PRO A 17 -33.73 19.65 3.37
C PRO A 17 -34.56 18.75 4.25
N MET A 18 -33.89 17.98 5.15
CA MET A 18 -34.57 17.26 6.23
C MET A 18 -34.92 18.25 7.35
N ASN A 19 -36.18 18.21 7.79
CA ASN A 19 -36.68 18.93 8.95
C ASN A 19 -35.95 18.46 10.21
N ALA A 20 -35.30 19.38 10.90
CA ALA A 20 -34.77 19.16 12.24
C ALA A 20 -35.90 19.29 13.25
N GLU A 21 -36.43 18.19 13.77
CA GLU A 21 -37.25 18.18 14.95
C GLU A 21 -36.36 18.38 16.18
N HIS A 22 -36.73 19.41 16.95
CA HIS A 22 -36.06 19.86 18.16
C HIS A 22 -36.38 18.87 19.30
N LEU A 23 -35.40 18.01 19.68
CA LEU A 23 -35.46 17.22 20.91
C LEU A 23 -34.88 18.03 22.08
N PRO A 24 -35.53 18.02 23.26
CA PRO A 24 -35.03 18.72 24.43
C PRO A 24 -33.72 18.06 24.94
N ALA A 25 -32.74 18.88 25.26
CA ALA A 25 -31.48 18.45 25.85
C ALA A 25 -31.69 17.94 27.26
N GLU A 26 -31.40 16.68 27.53
CA GLU A 26 -31.21 16.17 28.88
C GLU A 26 -29.92 16.68 29.48
N PRO A 27 -29.86 16.97 30.82
CA PRO A 27 -28.63 17.41 31.45
C PRO A 27 -27.60 16.29 31.45
N ALA A 28 -26.41 16.56 30.89
CA ALA A 28 -25.28 15.64 30.89
C ALA A 28 -24.80 15.43 32.33
N ASP A 29 -25.01 14.22 32.87
CA ASP A 29 -24.27 13.73 34.03
C ASP A 29 -22.79 13.63 33.66
N THR A 30 -21.99 14.58 34.15
CA THR A 30 -20.52 14.53 34.03
C THR A 30 -19.99 13.49 35.02
N GLU A 31 -19.87 12.24 34.56
CA GLU A 31 -19.06 11.27 35.26
C GLU A 31 -17.59 11.72 35.31
N PRO A 32 -16.88 11.54 36.44
CA PRO A 32 -15.47 11.95 36.55
C PRO A 32 -14.60 11.13 35.60
N VAL A 33 -13.86 11.85 34.76
CA VAL A 33 -12.83 11.27 33.86
C VAL A 33 -11.87 10.44 34.68
N HIS A 34 -11.90 9.13 34.51
CA HIS A 34 -10.99 8.19 35.15
C HIS A 34 -9.57 8.40 34.57
N THR A 35 -8.75 9.21 35.28
CA THR A 35 -7.30 9.38 35.01
C THR A 35 -6.50 8.22 35.59
N GLY A 36 -6.80 7.00 35.20
CA GLY A 36 -5.95 5.86 35.45
C GLY A 36 -4.93 5.70 34.29
N PRO A 37 -3.75 5.11 34.53
CA PRO A 37 -2.82 4.81 33.45
C PRO A 37 -3.53 3.90 32.43
N VAL A 38 -3.56 4.35 31.18
CA VAL A 38 -4.08 3.56 30.06
C VAL A 38 -3.29 2.23 30.06
N PRO A 39 -3.94 1.06 30.15
CA PRO A 39 -3.26 -0.21 30.06
C PRO A 39 -2.49 -0.25 28.74
N THR A 40 -1.17 -0.28 28.80
CA THR A 40 -0.35 -0.47 27.60
C THR A 40 -0.55 -1.92 27.15
N GLU A 41 -1.39 -2.10 26.13
CA GLU A 41 -1.51 -3.40 25.49
C GLU A 41 -0.12 -3.85 24.98
N PRO A 42 0.20 -5.15 25.08
CA PRO A 42 1.46 -5.65 24.57
C PRO A 42 1.56 -5.36 23.07
N PRO A 43 2.77 -5.05 22.54
CA PRO A 43 2.94 -4.72 21.14
C PRO A 43 2.44 -5.85 20.25
N VAL A 44 1.57 -5.50 19.30
CA VAL A 44 1.01 -6.46 18.36
C VAL A 44 2.14 -7.06 17.51
N ARG A 45 2.24 -8.40 17.51
CA ARG A 45 3.19 -9.14 16.68
C ARG A 45 2.45 -9.79 15.51
N PHE A 46 2.99 -9.65 14.33
CA PHE A 46 2.48 -10.29 13.12
C PHE A 46 3.35 -11.49 12.75
N ASP A 47 2.73 -12.64 12.49
CA ASP A 47 3.43 -13.84 11.98
C ASP A 47 3.76 -13.69 10.48
N THR A 48 3.17 -12.71 9.83
CA THR A 48 3.41 -12.36 8.44
C THR A 48 4.24 -11.08 8.31
N LYS A 49 4.73 -10.81 7.12
CA LYS A 49 5.50 -9.63 6.76
C LYS A 49 5.10 -9.13 5.38
N ILE A 50 4.95 -7.81 5.25
CA ILE A 50 4.92 -7.11 3.96
C ILE A 50 6.31 -6.49 3.77
N ALA A 51 6.97 -6.78 2.68
CA ALA A 51 8.24 -6.17 2.33
C ALA A 51 8.17 -5.59 0.91
N VAL A 52 8.69 -4.38 0.76
CA VAL A 52 8.95 -3.72 -0.53
C VAL A 52 10.46 -3.62 -0.68
N LEU A 53 10.99 -4.12 -1.79
CA LEU A 53 12.40 -4.01 -2.14
C LEU A 53 12.53 -3.11 -3.36
N LEU A 54 13.30 -2.05 -3.24
CA LEU A 54 13.55 -1.04 -4.25
C LEU A 54 14.98 -1.12 -4.75
N ARG A 55 15.20 -0.81 -6.03
CA ARG A 55 16.56 -0.66 -6.58
C ARG A 55 17.20 0.61 -6.04
N GLU A 56 18.45 0.53 -5.60
CA GLU A 56 19.14 1.60 -4.88
C GLU A 56 19.47 2.84 -5.74
N ASP A 57 19.50 2.70 -7.06
CA ASP A 57 19.77 3.78 -8.02
C ASP A 57 18.55 4.62 -8.41
N LEU A 58 17.37 4.34 -7.81
CA LEU A 58 16.16 5.10 -8.10
C LEU A 58 16.21 6.51 -7.47
N GLU A 59 15.70 7.49 -8.23
CA GLU A 59 15.42 8.83 -7.74
C GLU A 59 14.32 8.81 -6.66
N THR A 60 14.28 9.81 -5.78
CA THR A 60 13.31 9.87 -4.68
C THR A 60 11.86 9.72 -5.18
N TRP A 61 11.48 10.45 -6.22
CA TRP A 61 10.12 10.36 -6.76
C TRP A 61 9.80 8.97 -7.33
N GLN A 62 10.79 8.29 -7.93
CA GLN A 62 10.64 6.93 -8.44
C GLN A 62 10.41 5.95 -7.30
N ARG A 63 11.18 6.05 -6.20
CA ARG A 63 11.01 5.21 -5.00
C ARG A 63 9.60 5.32 -4.44
N LEU A 64 9.08 6.55 -4.31
CA LEU A 64 7.73 6.81 -3.82
C LEU A 64 6.66 6.23 -4.76
N ASN A 65 6.80 6.48 -6.06
CA ASN A 65 5.87 5.99 -7.08
C ASN A 65 5.85 4.46 -7.15
N VAL A 66 7.02 3.82 -7.24
CA VAL A 66 7.15 2.36 -7.27
C VAL A 66 6.56 1.73 -6.03
N THR A 67 6.83 2.28 -4.84
CA THR A 67 6.25 1.77 -3.58
C THR A 67 4.72 1.82 -3.62
N ALA A 68 4.14 2.94 -4.03
CA ALA A 68 2.69 3.11 -4.12
C ALA A 68 2.06 2.08 -5.09
N PHE A 69 2.65 1.91 -6.28
CA PHE A 69 2.18 0.92 -7.26
C PHE A 69 2.28 -0.52 -6.72
N LEU A 70 3.39 -0.88 -6.11
CA LEU A 70 3.61 -2.22 -5.60
C LEU A 70 2.60 -2.60 -4.50
N VAL A 71 2.37 -1.71 -3.53
CA VAL A 71 1.42 -1.98 -2.44
C VAL A 71 -0.03 -1.99 -2.93
N SER A 72 -0.36 -1.22 -3.98
CA SER A 72 -1.69 -1.24 -4.59
C SER A 72 -2.08 -2.61 -5.16
N GLY A 73 -1.10 -3.41 -5.56
CA GLY A 73 -1.32 -4.78 -6.03
C GLY A 73 -1.54 -5.80 -4.90
N LEU A 74 -1.01 -5.53 -3.71
CA LEU A 74 -1.17 -6.43 -2.57
C LEU A 74 -2.56 -6.33 -1.94
N GLY A 75 -3.10 -5.12 -1.76
CA GLY A 75 -4.38 -4.92 -1.09
C GLY A 75 -5.52 -5.77 -1.66
N PRO A 76 -5.85 -5.66 -2.95
CA PRO A 76 -6.90 -6.45 -3.57
C PRO A 76 -6.61 -7.96 -3.64
N SER A 77 -5.32 -8.34 -3.72
CA SER A 77 -4.90 -9.74 -3.92
C SER A 77 -4.71 -10.51 -2.61
N VAL A 78 -4.59 -9.80 -1.49
CA VAL A 78 -4.30 -10.34 -0.16
C VAL A 78 -5.20 -9.61 0.86
N PRO A 79 -6.52 -9.90 0.87
CA PRO A 79 -7.48 -9.14 1.68
C PRO A 79 -7.16 -9.09 3.17
N GLU A 80 -6.51 -10.11 3.72
CA GLU A 80 -6.12 -10.21 5.12
C GLU A 80 -5.10 -9.15 5.58
N VAL A 81 -4.43 -8.45 4.65
CA VAL A 81 -3.53 -7.34 5.02
C VAL A 81 -4.27 -6.02 5.23
N VAL A 82 -5.52 -5.93 4.75
CA VAL A 82 -6.33 -4.72 4.87
C VAL A 82 -6.95 -4.66 6.26
N GLY A 83 -6.83 -3.52 6.92
CA GLY A 83 -7.40 -3.27 8.25
C GLY A 83 -8.85 -2.79 8.20
N GLU A 84 -9.32 -2.27 9.33
CA GLU A 84 -10.64 -1.65 9.44
C GLU A 84 -10.60 -0.20 8.94
N PRO A 85 -11.76 0.35 8.51
CA PRO A 85 -11.87 1.77 8.20
C PRO A 85 -11.50 2.66 9.39
N TYR A 86 -10.95 3.82 9.09
CA TYR A 86 -10.61 4.82 10.12
C TYR A 86 -11.75 5.83 10.27
N ALA A 87 -11.88 6.38 11.46
CA ALA A 87 -12.71 7.56 11.73
C ALA A 87 -11.95 8.50 12.66
N ASP A 88 -12.13 9.80 12.46
CA ASP A 88 -11.61 10.81 13.40
C ASP A 88 -12.60 11.06 14.56
N ALA A 89 -12.23 11.99 15.46
CA ALA A 89 -13.05 12.32 16.62
C ALA A 89 -14.41 12.97 16.26
N ASP A 90 -14.52 13.55 15.07
CA ASP A 90 -15.75 14.16 14.55
C ASP A 90 -16.62 13.15 13.79
N GLY A 91 -16.16 11.88 13.67
CA GLY A 91 -16.87 10.80 12.99
C GLY A 91 -16.70 10.80 11.47
N VAL A 92 -15.76 11.56 10.91
CA VAL A 92 -15.45 11.51 9.48
C VAL A 92 -14.73 10.19 9.17
N GLY A 93 -15.31 9.43 8.22
CA GLY A 93 -14.80 8.10 7.83
C GLY A 93 -13.69 8.20 6.78
N TYR A 94 -12.68 7.31 6.89
CA TYR A 94 -11.56 7.16 5.96
C TYR A 94 -11.41 5.71 5.53
N LEU A 95 -10.80 5.50 4.36
CA LEU A 95 -10.55 4.15 3.84
C LEU A 95 -9.60 3.36 4.75
N PRO A 96 -9.76 2.02 4.79
CA PRO A 96 -8.83 1.16 5.53
C PRO A 96 -7.44 1.19 4.90
N MET A 97 -6.42 1.16 5.73
CA MET A 97 -5.04 0.95 5.34
C MET A 97 -4.58 -0.47 5.72
N PHE A 98 -3.36 -0.82 5.41
CA PHE A 98 -2.81 -2.10 5.84
C PHE A 98 -2.72 -2.16 7.37
N ARG A 99 -3.16 -3.30 7.94
CA ARG A 99 -3.16 -3.54 9.39
C ARG A 99 -1.78 -3.80 9.99
N GLN A 100 -0.74 -3.94 9.16
CA GLN A 100 0.63 -4.18 9.58
C GLN A 100 1.60 -3.29 8.80
N PRO A 101 2.81 -3.00 9.35
CA PRO A 101 3.80 -2.18 8.67
C PRO A 101 4.24 -2.76 7.33
N VAL A 102 4.46 -1.87 6.36
CA VAL A 102 5.18 -2.17 5.12
C VAL A 102 6.66 -1.84 5.35
N LEU A 103 7.50 -2.85 5.31
CA LEU A 103 8.95 -2.69 5.51
C LEU A 103 9.61 -2.46 4.15
N VAL A 104 10.27 -1.32 4.00
CA VAL A 104 10.94 -0.95 2.76
C VAL A 104 12.43 -1.27 2.87
N PHE A 105 12.95 -1.94 1.86
CA PHE A 105 14.35 -2.33 1.70
C PHE A 105 14.89 -1.76 0.40
N GLU A 106 16.21 -1.67 0.31
CA GLU A 106 16.87 -1.34 -0.94
C GLU A 106 18.02 -2.32 -1.24
N GLY A 107 18.33 -2.46 -2.51
CA GLY A 107 19.40 -3.32 -2.97
C GLY A 107 19.77 -3.10 -4.42
N THR A 108 20.83 -3.78 -4.86
CA THR A 108 21.29 -3.75 -6.25
C THR A 108 20.31 -4.47 -7.18
N LYS A 109 20.48 -4.32 -8.48
CA LYS A 109 19.73 -5.07 -9.50
C LYS A 109 19.81 -6.58 -9.26
N GLU A 110 20.99 -7.09 -8.95
CA GLU A 110 21.22 -8.52 -8.68
C GLU A 110 20.46 -8.98 -7.41
N THR A 111 20.40 -8.12 -6.40
CA THR A 111 19.62 -8.37 -5.17
C THR A 111 18.13 -8.50 -5.48
N LEU A 112 17.58 -7.62 -6.32
CA LEU A 112 16.18 -7.69 -6.74
C LEU A 112 15.90 -8.95 -7.57
N THR A 113 16.77 -9.27 -8.53
CA THR A 113 16.65 -10.48 -9.36
C THR A 113 16.66 -11.75 -8.49
N ALA A 114 17.60 -11.83 -7.54
CA ALA A 114 17.68 -12.95 -6.62
C ALA A 114 16.46 -13.04 -5.69
N ALA A 115 15.97 -11.89 -5.19
CA ALA A 115 14.77 -11.82 -4.36
C ALA A 115 13.52 -12.29 -5.14
N HIS A 116 13.37 -11.83 -6.37
CA HIS A 116 12.29 -12.25 -7.26
C HIS A 116 12.29 -13.76 -7.48
N GLY A 117 13.42 -14.35 -7.84
CA GLY A 117 13.54 -15.80 -8.00
C GLY A 117 13.17 -16.57 -6.73
N LYS A 118 13.58 -16.07 -5.54
CA LYS A 118 13.20 -16.67 -4.25
C LYS A 118 11.69 -16.53 -3.97
N ALA A 119 11.06 -15.42 -4.33
CA ALA A 119 9.62 -15.21 -4.16
C ALA A 119 8.81 -16.13 -5.09
N VAL A 120 9.25 -16.27 -6.35
CA VAL A 120 8.65 -17.17 -7.33
C VAL A 120 8.73 -18.62 -6.85
N SER A 121 9.92 -19.09 -6.46
CA SER A 121 10.14 -20.50 -6.03
C SER A 121 9.36 -20.89 -4.78
N ARG A 122 8.93 -19.89 -3.96
CA ARG A 122 8.12 -20.10 -2.76
C ARG A 122 6.64 -19.83 -2.97
N ALA A 123 6.23 -19.51 -4.20
CA ALA A 123 4.85 -19.16 -4.57
C ALA A 123 4.26 -18.04 -3.67
N LEU A 124 5.10 -17.09 -3.18
CA LEU A 124 4.61 -15.99 -2.36
C LEU A 124 3.81 -14.99 -3.19
N PRO A 125 2.71 -14.42 -2.65
CA PRO A 125 2.06 -13.23 -3.20
C PRO A 125 3.09 -12.13 -3.44
N ARG A 126 3.10 -11.58 -4.66
CA ARG A 126 4.11 -10.60 -5.08
C ARG A 126 3.59 -9.67 -6.16
N ALA A 127 4.06 -8.43 -6.13
CA ALA A 127 3.92 -7.46 -7.21
C ALA A 127 5.31 -7.02 -7.67
N LEU A 128 5.45 -6.70 -8.94
CA LEU A 128 6.72 -6.26 -9.53
C LEU A 128 6.58 -4.91 -10.24
N PHE A 129 7.69 -4.20 -10.38
CA PHE A 129 7.79 -2.99 -11.18
C PHE A 129 9.11 -3.07 -11.96
N THR A 130 9.04 -2.96 -13.31
CA THR A 130 10.22 -2.92 -14.19
C THR A 130 10.53 -1.50 -14.63
N SER A 131 11.75 -1.26 -15.11
CA SER A 131 12.14 0.05 -15.63
C SER A 131 11.26 0.53 -16.78
N ASP A 132 10.74 -0.38 -17.60
CA ASP A 132 9.88 -0.06 -18.74
C ASP A 132 8.59 0.66 -18.31
N LEU A 133 8.09 0.39 -17.11
CA LEU A 133 6.84 0.97 -16.60
C LEU A 133 6.93 2.48 -16.34
N PHE A 134 8.12 3.05 -16.26
CA PHE A 134 8.29 4.50 -16.19
C PHE A 134 7.96 5.22 -17.51
N THR A 135 7.95 4.47 -18.62
CA THR A 135 7.69 5.02 -19.96
C THR A 135 6.27 4.74 -20.46
N THR A 136 5.50 3.95 -19.72
CA THR A 136 4.10 3.64 -20.03
C THR A 136 3.16 4.62 -19.35
N GLY A 137 1.92 4.75 -19.86
CA GLY A 137 0.96 5.72 -19.35
C GLY A 137 -0.33 5.12 -18.79
N ASN A 138 -0.47 3.78 -18.80
CA ASN A 138 -1.70 3.09 -18.36
C ASN A 138 -1.44 1.60 -18.09
N ASP A 139 -2.36 0.96 -17.38
CA ASP A 139 -2.28 -0.43 -16.96
C ASP A 139 -2.20 -1.45 -18.11
N ARG A 140 -2.89 -1.21 -19.23
CA ARG A 140 -2.81 -2.09 -20.39
C ARG A 140 -1.40 -2.14 -20.97
N ASP A 141 -0.77 -0.98 -21.11
CA ASP A 141 0.57 -0.87 -21.67
C ASP A 141 1.62 -1.38 -20.67
N ASN A 142 1.43 -1.17 -19.35
CA ASN A 142 2.23 -1.79 -18.30
C ASN A 142 2.25 -3.33 -18.44
N ARG A 143 1.09 -3.93 -18.55
CA ARG A 143 1.00 -5.40 -18.70
C ARG A 143 1.61 -5.89 -20.01
N ALA A 144 1.48 -5.13 -21.08
CA ALA A 144 2.08 -5.48 -22.37
C ALA A 144 3.62 -5.45 -22.28
N ALA A 145 4.19 -4.41 -21.65
CA ALA A 145 5.64 -4.29 -21.45
C ALA A 145 6.19 -5.47 -20.64
N VAL A 146 5.58 -5.78 -19.49
CA VAL A 146 6.02 -6.92 -18.66
C VAL A 146 5.88 -8.27 -19.40
N ARG A 147 4.80 -8.46 -20.17
CA ARG A 147 4.55 -9.71 -20.90
C ARG A 147 5.55 -9.94 -22.03
N ALA A 148 6.12 -8.90 -22.58
CA ALA A 148 7.08 -8.97 -23.67
C ALA A 148 8.47 -9.48 -23.26
N VAL A 149 8.77 -9.52 -21.94
CA VAL A 149 10.10 -9.84 -21.41
C VAL A 149 10.07 -11.17 -20.65
N PRO A 150 10.96 -12.14 -20.97
CA PRO A 150 11.13 -13.35 -20.18
C PRO A 150 11.49 -13.05 -18.72
N THR A 151 11.06 -13.91 -17.80
CA THR A 151 11.26 -13.74 -16.35
C THR A 151 12.71 -13.47 -15.96
N ALA A 152 13.67 -14.13 -16.63
CA ALA A 152 15.09 -14.00 -16.35
C ALA A 152 15.70 -12.67 -16.83
N GLU A 153 15.01 -11.98 -17.74
CA GLU A 153 15.49 -10.75 -18.40
C GLU A 153 14.78 -9.48 -17.85
N LEU A 154 13.82 -9.65 -16.93
CA LEU A 154 13.10 -8.51 -16.33
C LEU A 154 14.07 -7.52 -15.67
N ASP A 155 14.05 -6.26 -16.10
CA ASP A 155 14.79 -5.17 -15.45
C ASP A 155 14.00 -4.63 -14.25
N LEU A 156 14.09 -5.37 -13.14
CA LEU A 156 13.33 -5.05 -11.93
C LEU A 156 13.87 -3.79 -11.26
N VAL A 157 12.99 -2.86 -10.93
CA VAL A 157 13.27 -1.68 -10.11
C VAL A 157 12.53 -1.74 -8.76
N GLY A 158 11.53 -2.62 -8.65
CA GLY A 158 10.81 -2.83 -7.42
C GLY A 158 10.14 -4.21 -7.35
N LEU A 159 10.02 -4.71 -6.12
CA LEU A 159 9.37 -5.98 -5.80
C LEU A 159 8.65 -5.84 -4.46
N ALA A 160 7.34 -6.09 -4.40
CA ALA A 160 6.64 -6.29 -3.14
C ALA A 160 6.36 -7.77 -2.93
N VAL A 161 6.46 -8.22 -1.67
CA VAL A 161 6.14 -9.59 -1.27
C VAL A 161 5.39 -9.61 0.05
N TYR A 162 4.49 -10.58 0.18
CA TYR A 162 3.77 -10.86 1.41
C TYR A 162 3.85 -12.34 1.74
N GLY A 163 3.86 -12.67 3.03
CA GLY A 163 3.78 -14.05 3.49
C GLY A 163 4.34 -14.25 4.90
N PRO A 164 4.52 -15.52 5.32
CA PRO A 164 5.14 -15.84 6.61
C PRO A 164 6.47 -15.12 6.80
N ARG A 165 6.68 -14.51 7.97
CA ARG A 165 7.86 -13.68 8.30
C ARG A 165 9.16 -14.32 7.85
N ASN A 166 9.39 -15.59 8.23
CA ASN A 166 10.62 -16.31 7.90
C ASN A 166 10.80 -16.54 6.38
N ALA A 167 9.72 -16.66 5.63
CA ALA A 167 9.78 -16.83 4.18
C ALA A 167 10.17 -15.51 3.50
N VAL A 168 9.56 -14.39 3.94
CA VAL A 168 9.86 -13.05 3.43
C VAL A 168 11.29 -12.65 3.81
N ASP A 169 11.76 -12.94 5.03
CA ASP A 169 13.15 -12.68 5.46
C ASP A 169 14.18 -13.38 4.55
N LYS A 170 13.88 -14.59 4.10
CA LYS A 170 14.73 -15.30 3.13
C LYS A 170 14.72 -14.64 1.74
N VAL A 171 13.60 -14.04 1.36
CA VAL A 171 13.50 -13.30 0.07
C VAL A 171 14.36 -12.05 0.12
N VAL A 172 14.21 -11.21 1.13
CA VAL A 172 14.93 -9.93 1.25
C VAL A 172 16.36 -10.06 1.79
N LYS A 173 16.84 -11.29 2.01
CA LYS A 173 18.22 -11.54 2.48
C LYS A 173 19.23 -10.98 1.48
N GLY A 174 20.08 -10.05 1.95
CA GLY A 174 21.08 -9.33 1.14
C GLY A 174 20.68 -7.90 0.81
N ALA A 175 19.41 -7.54 1.05
CA ALA A 175 18.97 -6.16 1.01
C ALA A 175 19.19 -5.47 2.37
N ARG A 176 19.28 -4.15 2.36
CA ARG A 176 19.34 -3.31 3.57
C ARG A 176 18.02 -2.59 3.80
N MET A 177 17.71 -2.30 5.06
CA MET A 177 16.55 -1.46 5.37
C MET A 177 16.76 -0.08 4.74
N HIS A 178 15.72 0.45 4.11
CA HIS A 178 15.73 1.82 3.60
C HIS A 178 15.86 2.79 4.78
N PRO A 179 16.78 3.78 4.74
CA PRO A 179 16.99 4.75 5.82
C PRO A 179 15.75 5.57 6.13
#